data_644641015a0065012edbe9a64d47c5ed
#
_entry.id   644641015a0065012edbe9a64d47c5ed
#
_cell.length_a   1.000
_cell.length_b   1.000
_cell.length_c   1.000
_cell.angle_alpha   90.00
_cell.angle_beta   90.00
_cell.angle_gamma   90.00
#
_symmetry.space_group_name_H-M   'P 1'
#
loop_
_entity.id
_entity.type
_entity.pdbx_description
1 polymer ?
#
loop_
_entity_poly.entity_id
_entity_poly.type
_entity_poly.pdbx_seq_one_letter_code
_entity_poly.pdbx_strand_id
1 'polypeptide(L)'
;MRFFWRILAFSFVLIIIILLVNTLRLTSHQLADVPPAAPINVPDSAIQRFAGAVRIPTVSYTDYTLTDTTQFDKFLTYIRSSYPLIHQRLNPQAFNQYSLLYEWKGRNPALKPILLMGHYDVVPVIQGTQGMWKRPPFAGIIDDGYLYGRGTLDDKVGVMGLLEAVEYLLHTNFQPERTLLLAFGQDEETSGHGAQTIATALKKRGISLEYILDEGGAIKTEGVSGVNKPVALISIAEKGYLSLELTAIGKGGHSSMPPAQTSIGMVAEAVSKLEHNPFPARLDGGVDRLIDYLASEVSFGQRMIFANRWLFGPIIKKIVGETKSGNATMRTTTAPTIFRAGAKDNVLPIDAVATVNFRLLPGDTVEGVISRVKELIDNDSITVSILGKGNNPVPLSSTENFAFQTIHKTIRSIFPDVIVAPNVMLGATDSKFYAALTPSIYKFSPMPITEEQTAGVHGTNERIGVKDYKNAIWFYVTLIKNSQ
;
A
#
# COMPACT_ATOMS: atom_id res chain seq x y z
N MET A 1 -3.68 50.24 -30.36
CA MET A 1 -2.87 50.03 -29.15
C MET A 1 -3.68 50.11 -27.83
N ARG A 2 -4.39 51.24 -27.54
CA ARG A 2 -5.21 51.35 -26.31
C ARG A 2 -6.34 50.32 -26.16
N PHE A 3 -6.98 49.91 -27.24
CA PHE A 3 -8.03 48.86 -27.22
C PHE A 3 -7.48 47.48 -26.88
N PHE A 4 -6.32 47.10 -27.42
CA PHE A 4 -5.62 45.85 -27.10
C PHE A 4 -5.27 45.75 -25.61
N TRP A 5 -4.72 46.83 -25.01
CA TRP A 5 -4.39 46.85 -23.58
C TRP A 5 -5.64 46.76 -22.68
N ARG A 6 -6.78 47.32 -23.11
CA ARG A 6 -8.05 47.18 -22.39
C ARG A 6 -8.56 45.73 -22.40
N ILE A 7 -8.47 45.03 -23.53
CA ILE A 7 -8.82 43.62 -23.61
C ILE A 7 -7.91 42.80 -22.71
N LEU A 8 -6.62 43.04 -22.74
CA LEU A 8 -5.64 42.31 -21.92
C LEU A 8 -5.87 42.55 -20.42
N ALA A 9 -6.13 43.77 -20.00
CA ALA A 9 -6.48 44.09 -18.62
C ALA A 9 -7.80 43.44 -18.18
N PHE A 10 -8.83 43.46 -19.03
CA PHE A 10 -10.10 42.79 -18.76
C PHE A 10 -9.95 41.28 -18.63
N SER A 11 -9.19 40.65 -19.53
CA SER A 11 -8.88 39.22 -19.47
C SER A 11 -8.13 38.84 -18.20
N PHE A 12 -7.17 39.68 -17.78
CA PHE A 12 -6.41 39.47 -16.55
C PHE A 12 -7.31 39.57 -15.31
N VAL A 13 -8.18 40.58 -15.23
CA VAL A 13 -9.16 40.71 -14.14
C VAL A 13 -10.13 39.51 -14.11
N LEU A 14 -10.60 39.08 -15.27
CA LEU A 14 -11.49 37.92 -15.39
C LEU A 14 -10.82 36.64 -14.88
N ILE A 15 -9.55 36.40 -15.23
CA ILE A 15 -8.77 35.27 -14.72
C ILE A 15 -8.68 35.33 -13.20
N ILE A 16 -8.36 36.48 -12.61
CA ILE A 16 -8.28 36.65 -11.16
C ILE A 16 -9.64 36.30 -10.51
N ILE A 17 -10.74 36.80 -11.08
CA ILE A 17 -12.07 36.49 -10.57
C ILE A 17 -12.34 34.99 -10.62
N ILE A 18 -12.01 34.29 -11.71
CA ILE A 18 -12.17 32.85 -11.84
C ILE A 18 -11.34 32.11 -10.78
N LEU A 19 -10.07 32.51 -10.59
CA LEU A 19 -9.20 31.91 -9.58
C LEU A 19 -9.78 32.05 -8.17
N LEU A 20 -10.28 33.25 -7.83
CA LEU A 20 -10.89 33.51 -6.53
C LEU A 20 -12.20 32.74 -6.34
N VAL A 21 -13.07 32.73 -7.35
CA VAL A 21 -14.34 32.01 -7.29
C VAL A 21 -14.12 30.51 -7.11
N ASN A 22 -13.21 29.90 -7.87
CA ASN A 22 -12.87 28.49 -7.72
C ASN A 22 -12.31 28.19 -6.31
N THR A 23 -11.44 29.08 -5.81
CA THR A 23 -10.86 28.94 -4.47
C THR A 23 -11.90 29.03 -3.35
N LEU A 24 -12.84 29.98 -3.46
CA LEU A 24 -13.87 30.19 -2.45
C LEU A 24 -14.99 29.13 -2.49
N ARG A 25 -15.24 28.52 -3.65
CA ARG A 25 -16.21 27.43 -3.81
C ARG A 25 -15.70 26.08 -3.30
N LEU A 26 -14.42 25.96 -3.05
CA LEU A 26 -13.84 24.69 -2.59
C LEU A 26 -14.30 24.42 -1.15
N THR A 27 -15.00 23.30 -0.96
CA THR A 27 -15.50 22.84 0.35
C THR A 27 -14.59 21.77 0.91
N SER A 28 -14.58 21.65 2.24
CA SER A 28 -13.85 20.56 2.91
C SER A 28 -14.56 19.22 2.69
N HIS A 29 -13.77 18.19 2.42
CA HIS A 29 -14.22 16.80 2.42
C HIS A 29 -14.09 16.13 3.78
N GLN A 30 -13.62 16.87 4.79
CA GLN A 30 -13.54 16.34 6.16
C GLN A 30 -14.93 16.24 6.78
N LEU A 31 -15.21 15.12 7.45
CA LEU A 31 -16.44 14.99 8.23
C LEU A 31 -16.42 15.95 9.41
N ALA A 32 -17.39 16.85 9.45
CA ALA A 32 -17.61 17.74 10.58
C ALA A 32 -18.35 16.99 11.71
N ASP A 33 -18.17 17.46 12.93
CA ASP A 33 -18.97 17.04 14.10
C ASP A 33 -19.05 15.53 14.35
N VAL A 34 -17.97 14.79 14.07
CA VAL A 34 -17.89 13.36 14.38
C VAL A 34 -17.74 13.19 15.89
N PRO A 35 -18.72 12.57 16.57
CA PRO A 35 -18.61 12.37 18.01
C PRO A 35 -17.45 11.43 18.33
N PRO A 36 -16.71 11.67 19.43
CA PRO A 36 -15.66 10.76 19.87
C PRO A 36 -16.20 9.35 20.10
N ALA A 37 -15.43 8.35 19.68
CA ALA A 37 -15.77 6.96 19.98
C ALA A 37 -15.73 6.70 21.50
N ALA A 38 -16.64 5.88 21.98
CA ALA A 38 -16.59 5.45 23.38
C ALA A 38 -15.24 4.77 23.66
N PRO A 39 -14.49 5.20 24.67
CA PRO A 39 -13.20 4.61 24.99
C PRO A 39 -13.36 3.15 25.41
N ILE A 40 -12.37 2.34 25.08
CA ILE A 40 -12.28 0.94 25.52
C ILE A 40 -11.07 0.79 26.45
N ASN A 41 -11.19 -0.13 27.41
CA ASN A 41 -10.04 -0.50 28.22
C ASN A 41 -9.25 -1.62 27.52
N VAL A 42 -8.08 -1.29 26.96
CA VAL A 42 -7.16 -2.27 26.40
C VAL A 42 -6.14 -2.65 27.49
N PRO A 43 -6.16 -3.91 27.98
CA PRO A 43 -5.29 -4.32 29.07
C PRO A 43 -3.81 -4.39 28.63
N ASP A 44 -2.90 -4.25 29.57
CA ASP A 44 -1.46 -4.36 29.28
C ASP A 44 -1.05 -5.76 28.81
N SER A 45 -1.85 -6.78 29.08
CA SER A 45 -1.64 -8.12 28.51
C SER A 45 -1.73 -8.15 26.98
N ALA A 46 -2.44 -7.23 26.34
CA ALA A 46 -2.52 -7.13 24.90
C ALA A 46 -1.15 -6.85 24.25
N ILE A 47 -0.38 -5.88 24.79
CA ILE A 47 0.96 -5.61 24.29
C ILE A 47 1.93 -6.77 24.59
N GLN A 48 1.73 -7.49 25.70
CA GLN A 48 2.53 -8.69 26.02
C GLN A 48 2.24 -9.83 25.04
N ARG A 49 0.97 -10.02 24.63
CA ARG A 49 0.63 -10.99 23.57
C ARG A 49 1.23 -10.59 22.24
N PHE A 50 1.21 -9.29 21.90
CA PHE A 50 1.87 -8.84 20.68
C PHE A 50 3.39 -9.06 20.73
N ALA A 51 4.04 -8.72 21.83
CA ALA A 51 5.47 -9.02 22.04
C ALA A 51 5.79 -10.50 21.91
N GLY A 52 4.90 -11.38 22.41
CA GLY A 52 5.00 -12.84 22.22
C GLY A 52 4.92 -13.26 20.76
N ALA A 53 4.01 -12.66 19.98
CA ALA A 53 3.89 -12.89 18.55
C ALA A 53 5.13 -12.44 17.76
N VAL A 54 5.76 -11.32 18.15
CA VAL A 54 7.02 -10.85 17.56
C VAL A 54 8.18 -11.80 17.81
N ARG A 55 8.20 -12.50 18.95
CA ARG A 55 9.25 -13.51 19.29
C ARG A 55 9.19 -14.76 18.41
N ILE A 56 8.15 -14.95 17.63
CA ILE A 56 8.01 -16.09 16.73
C ILE A 56 8.38 -15.61 15.32
N PRO A 57 9.56 -15.96 14.78
CA PRO A 57 10.06 -15.45 13.51
C PRO A 57 9.42 -16.18 12.32
N THR A 58 8.21 -15.80 11.96
CA THR A 58 7.48 -16.33 10.80
C THR A 58 8.02 -15.72 9.50
N VAL A 59 9.30 -15.95 9.23
CA VAL A 59 9.97 -15.43 8.03
C VAL A 59 9.57 -16.24 6.81
N SER A 60 9.04 -15.56 5.78
CA SER A 60 8.74 -16.17 4.48
C SER A 60 9.87 -15.88 3.48
N TYR A 61 10.10 -16.83 2.58
CA TYR A 61 11.07 -16.71 1.50
C TYR A 61 10.43 -17.07 0.17
N THR A 62 10.86 -16.39 -0.90
CA THR A 62 10.44 -16.74 -2.28
C THR A 62 10.82 -18.18 -2.63
N ASP A 63 11.99 -18.63 -2.17
CA ASP A 63 12.33 -20.05 -2.17
C ASP A 63 11.76 -20.67 -0.88
N TYR A 64 10.60 -21.32 -1.02
CA TYR A 64 9.88 -21.92 0.11
C TYR A 64 10.70 -22.95 0.90
N THR A 65 11.72 -23.57 0.29
CA THR A 65 12.60 -24.53 0.97
C THR A 65 13.43 -23.91 2.10
N LEU A 66 13.59 -22.59 2.10
CA LEU A 66 14.27 -21.83 3.15
C LEU A 66 13.33 -21.41 4.29
N THR A 67 12.02 -21.61 4.14
CA THR A 67 11.01 -21.20 5.13
C THR A 67 10.94 -22.23 6.27
N ASP A 68 11.19 -21.78 7.50
CA ASP A 68 11.03 -22.61 8.71
C ASP A 68 9.55 -22.70 9.10
N THR A 69 8.85 -23.69 8.57
CA THR A 69 7.41 -23.90 8.81
C THR A 69 7.08 -24.17 10.28
N THR A 70 8.05 -24.61 11.10
CA THR A 70 7.82 -24.83 12.53
C THR A 70 7.50 -23.54 13.28
N GLN A 71 7.95 -22.38 12.77
CA GLN A 71 7.59 -21.07 13.34
C GLN A 71 6.14 -20.71 13.04
N PHE A 72 5.63 -21.11 11.88
CA PHE A 72 4.21 -20.94 11.53
C PHE A 72 3.32 -21.81 12.42
N ASP A 73 3.68 -23.06 12.64
CA ASP A 73 2.97 -23.94 13.59
C ASP A 73 2.97 -23.37 15.01
N LYS A 74 4.11 -22.84 15.47
CA LYS A 74 4.22 -22.16 16.78
C LYS A 74 3.32 -20.92 16.83
N PHE A 75 3.27 -20.11 15.76
CA PHE A 75 2.43 -18.92 15.72
C PHE A 75 0.94 -19.29 15.79
N LEU A 76 0.49 -20.28 15.01
CA LEU A 76 -0.89 -20.76 15.06
C LEU A 76 -1.26 -21.30 16.44
N THR A 77 -0.36 -22.04 17.07
CA THR A 77 -0.54 -22.54 18.45
C THR A 77 -0.62 -21.37 19.44
N TYR A 78 0.25 -20.36 19.25
CA TYR A 78 0.31 -19.17 20.10
C TYR A 78 -0.98 -18.37 20.04
N ILE A 79 -1.50 -18.05 18.86
CA ILE A 79 -2.74 -17.27 18.73
C ILE A 79 -3.94 -18.06 19.26
N ARG A 80 -3.97 -19.38 19.07
CA ARG A 80 -5.03 -20.25 19.63
C ARG A 80 -5.08 -20.17 21.15
N SER A 81 -3.94 -20.22 21.81
CA SER A 81 -3.85 -20.13 23.27
C SER A 81 -4.10 -18.71 23.80
N SER A 82 -3.74 -17.68 23.01
CA SER A 82 -3.88 -16.27 23.40
C SER A 82 -5.30 -15.73 23.25
N TYR A 83 -6.11 -16.31 22.34
CA TYR A 83 -7.47 -15.86 22.00
C TYR A 83 -8.48 -17.00 22.05
N PRO A 84 -8.78 -17.53 23.26
CA PRO A 84 -9.60 -18.72 23.41
C PRO A 84 -11.05 -18.53 22.93
N LEU A 85 -11.68 -17.35 23.13
CA LEU A 85 -13.06 -17.14 22.72
C LEU A 85 -13.21 -17.13 21.19
N ILE A 86 -12.27 -16.50 20.50
CA ILE A 86 -12.24 -16.52 19.01
C ILE A 86 -12.20 -17.97 18.53
N HIS A 87 -11.26 -18.77 19.02
CA HIS A 87 -11.08 -20.14 18.55
C HIS A 87 -12.23 -21.06 18.95
N GLN A 88 -12.87 -20.81 20.09
CA GLN A 88 -14.04 -21.55 20.54
C GLN A 88 -15.29 -21.20 19.71
N ARG A 89 -15.50 -19.92 19.36
CA ARG A 89 -16.75 -19.44 18.75
C ARG A 89 -16.70 -19.32 17.23
N LEU A 90 -15.54 -18.98 16.65
CA LEU A 90 -15.41 -18.68 15.21
C LEU A 90 -14.76 -19.82 14.41
N ASN A 91 -14.04 -20.74 15.07
CA ASN A 91 -13.42 -21.94 14.48
C ASN A 91 -12.80 -21.70 13.09
N PRO A 92 -11.57 -21.15 13.00
CA PRO A 92 -10.95 -20.75 11.74
C PRO A 92 -10.77 -21.91 10.77
N GLN A 93 -10.95 -21.63 9.48
CA GLN A 93 -10.58 -22.55 8.40
C GLN A 93 -9.15 -22.23 7.96
N ALA A 94 -8.31 -23.27 7.87
CA ALA A 94 -6.97 -23.15 7.33
C ALA A 94 -6.98 -23.36 5.81
N PHE A 95 -6.26 -22.50 5.10
CA PHE A 95 -6.03 -22.54 3.67
C PHE A 95 -4.54 -22.58 3.40
N ASN A 96 -4.11 -23.31 2.38
CA ASN A 96 -2.70 -23.45 2.06
C ASN A 96 -1.83 -23.73 3.31
N GLN A 97 -2.30 -24.61 4.19
CA GLN A 97 -1.76 -25.03 5.48
C GLN A 97 -1.82 -23.95 6.59
N TYR A 98 -1.47 -22.73 6.31
CA TYR A 98 -1.19 -21.70 7.33
C TYR A 98 -2.09 -20.47 7.26
N SER A 99 -2.59 -20.06 6.09
CA SER A 99 -3.52 -18.93 6.00
C SER A 99 -4.86 -19.25 6.66
N LEU A 100 -5.38 -18.28 7.40
CA LEU A 100 -6.58 -18.47 8.21
C LEU A 100 -7.74 -17.62 7.72
N LEU A 101 -8.93 -18.21 7.68
CA LEU A 101 -10.19 -17.49 7.49
C LEU A 101 -11.10 -17.74 8.68
N TYR A 102 -11.43 -16.67 9.41
CA TYR A 102 -12.44 -16.68 10.46
C TYR A 102 -13.75 -16.11 9.91
N GLU A 103 -14.87 -16.66 10.31
CA GLU A 103 -16.20 -16.21 9.96
C GLU A 103 -17.04 -15.97 11.21
N TRP A 104 -17.34 -14.71 11.52
CA TRP A 104 -18.27 -14.35 12.56
C TRP A 104 -19.61 -13.96 11.93
N LYS A 105 -20.55 -14.91 11.96
CA LYS A 105 -21.85 -14.75 11.32
C LYS A 105 -22.67 -13.63 11.96
N GLY A 106 -23.14 -12.71 11.11
CA GLY A 106 -24.07 -11.65 11.50
C GLY A 106 -25.49 -12.18 11.65
N ARG A 107 -26.33 -11.41 12.36
CA ARG A 107 -27.76 -11.73 12.54
C ARG A 107 -28.57 -11.48 11.27
N ASN A 108 -28.13 -10.57 10.42
CA ASN A 108 -28.84 -10.20 9.19
C ASN A 108 -28.09 -10.72 7.94
N PRO A 109 -28.53 -11.87 7.38
CA PRO A 109 -27.89 -12.46 6.20
C PRO A 109 -28.11 -11.65 4.91
N ALA A 110 -29.00 -10.65 4.91
CA ALA A 110 -29.21 -9.76 3.76
C ALA A 110 -28.08 -8.72 3.62
N LEU A 111 -27.33 -8.45 4.67
CA LEU A 111 -26.18 -7.56 4.63
C LEU A 111 -24.96 -8.29 4.06
N LYS A 112 -24.30 -7.68 3.08
CA LYS A 112 -23.04 -8.22 2.55
C LYS A 112 -21.98 -8.27 3.63
N PRO A 113 -21.20 -9.35 3.75
CA PRO A 113 -20.07 -9.42 4.69
C PRO A 113 -19.02 -8.34 4.43
N ILE A 114 -18.28 -8.00 5.49
CA ILE A 114 -17.02 -7.25 5.37
C ILE A 114 -15.83 -8.20 5.60
N LEU A 115 -14.71 -7.87 4.98
CA LEU A 115 -13.45 -8.60 5.14
C LEU A 115 -12.39 -7.66 5.72
N LEU A 116 -11.85 -8.00 6.88
CA LEU A 116 -10.68 -7.35 7.46
C LEU A 116 -9.49 -8.29 7.31
N MET A 117 -8.36 -7.75 6.83
CA MET A 117 -7.20 -8.55 6.44
C MET A 117 -5.95 -8.13 7.20
N GLY A 118 -4.96 -8.99 7.14
CA GLY A 118 -3.59 -8.77 7.57
C GLY A 118 -2.75 -10.00 7.28
N HIS A 119 -1.44 -9.90 7.45
CA HIS A 119 -0.53 -11.03 7.31
C HIS A 119 0.39 -11.17 8.52
N TYR A 120 0.85 -12.37 8.77
CA TYR A 120 1.71 -12.64 9.93
C TYR A 120 3.09 -13.18 9.56
N ASP A 121 3.34 -13.43 8.28
CA ASP A 121 4.70 -13.61 7.79
C ASP A 121 5.45 -12.27 7.79
N VAL A 122 6.74 -12.34 7.73
CA VAL A 122 7.63 -11.16 7.75
C VAL A 122 8.82 -11.38 6.83
N VAL A 123 9.36 -10.30 6.28
CA VAL A 123 10.61 -10.35 5.52
C VAL A 123 11.80 -10.77 6.39
N PRO A 124 12.82 -11.41 5.81
CA PRO A 124 14.06 -11.75 6.53
C PRO A 124 14.80 -10.49 7.00
N VAL A 125 15.55 -10.64 8.08
CA VAL A 125 16.51 -9.63 8.50
C VAL A 125 17.67 -9.63 7.52
N ILE A 126 17.99 -8.46 6.95
CA ILE A 126 19.07 -8.31 5.97
C ILE A 126 20.38 -8.76 6.61
N GLN A 127 21.07 -9.69 5.97
CA GLN A 127 22.35 -10.22 6.45
C GLN A 127 23.38 -9.10 6.65
N GLY A 128 24.08 -9.12 7.78
CA GLY A 128 25.08 -8.10 8.15
C GLY A 128 24.49 -6.87 8.85
N THR A 129 23.15 -6.74 8.97
CA THR A 129 22.53 -5.60 9.67
C THR A 129 22.15 -5.87 11.12
N GLN A 130 22.43 -7.07 11.65
CA GLN A 130 22.03 -7.45 13.02
C GLN A 130 22.55 -6.47 14.08
N GLY A 131 23.79 -5.99 13.92
CA GLY A 131 24.40 -4.99 14.79
C GLY A 131 23.84 -3.57 14.67
N MET A 132 23.01 -3.31 13.66
CA MET A 132 22.34 -2.02 13.43
C MET A 132 21.00 -1.91 14.15
N TRP A 133 20.50 -3.00 14.71
CA TRP A 133 19.26 -3.01 15.47
C TRP A 133 19.48 -2.55 16.90
N LYS A 134 18.72 -1.53 17.34
CA LYS A 134 18.73 -1.04 18.74
C LYS A 134 18.32 -2.15 19.73
N ARG A 135 17.39 -3.02 19.31
CA ARG A 135 16.96 -4.22 20.02
C ARG A 135 16.90 -5.39 19.02
N PRO A 136 17.24 -6.64 19.41
CA PRO A 136 17.22 -7.77 18.48
C PRO A 136 15.85 -7.94 17.81
N PRO A 137 15.80 -8.21 16.49
CA PRO A 137 14.58 -8.11 15.67
C PRO A 137 13.45 -9.07 16.07
N PHE A 138 13.76 -10.18 16.73
CA PHE A 138 12.77 -11.16 17.20
C PHE A 138 12.78 -11.32 18.74
N ALA A 139 13.27 -10.33 19.47
CA ALA A 139 13.25 -10.40 20.93
C ALA A 139 11.93 -9.88 21.54
N GLY A 140 11.13 -9.13 20.79
CA GLY A 140 9.86 -8.57 21.25
C GLY A 140 10.05 -7.76 22.54
N ILE A 141 11.03 -6.85 22.55
CA ILE A 141 11.37 -6.03 23.70
C ILE A 141 10.49 -4.80 23.74
N ILE A 142 9.86 -4.59 24.91
CA ILE A 142 9.14 -3.35 25.22
C ILE A 142 10.10 -2.44 25.96
N ASP A 143 10.43 -1.30 25.37
CA ASP A 143 11.38 -0.35 25.93
C ASP A 143 11.02 1.07 25.50
N ASP A 144 11.16 2.05 26.40
CA ASP A 144 10.94 3.47 26.13
C ASP A 144 9.59 3.76 25.43
N GLY A 145 8.53 3.05 25.86
CA GLY A 145 7.18 3.21 25.31
C GLY A 145 6.95 2.58 23.93
N TYR A 146 7.91 1.81 23.41
CA TYR A 146 7.83 1.10 22.13
C TYR A 146 7.97 -0.41 22.29
N LEU A 147 7.29 -1.15 21.45
CA LEU A 147 7.59 -2.55 21.18
C LEU A 147 8.49 -2.62 19.94
N TYR A 148 9.70 -3.18 20.11
CA TYR A 148 10.69 -3.34 19.06
C TYR A 148 10.62 -4.75 18.47
N GLY A 149 10.70 -4.82 17.14
CA GLY A 149 10.89 -6.09 16.43
C GLY A 149 10.33 -6.09 15.02
N ARG A 150 10.82 -7.02 14.20
CA ARG A 150 10.32 -7.28 12.84
C ARG A 150 8.85 -7.75 12.90
N GLY A 151 7.98 -7.14 12.08
CA GLY A 151 6.55 -7.40 12.06
C GLY A 151 5.74 -6.53 13.03
N THR A 152 6.38 -5.56 13.72
CA THR A 152 5.66 -4.63 14.60
C THR A 152 4.87 -3.56 13.83
N LEU A 153 5.22 -3.31 12.58
CA LEU A 153 4.50 -2.39 11.68
C LEU A 153 3.94 -3.13 10.46
N ASP A 154 4.62 -4.21 10.02
CA ASP A 154 4.34 -4.94 8.79
C ASP A 154 4.34 -6.46 9.03
N ASP A 155 3.19 -7.17 9.17
CA ASP A 155 1.86 -6.65 9.55
C ASP A 155 1.26 -7.46 10.72
N LYS A 156 2.13 -8.05 11.57
CA LYS A 156 1.63 -8.70 12.80
C LYS A 156 0.78 -7.76 13.66
N VAL A 157 1.00 -6.44 13.56
CA VAL A 157 0.18 -5.45 14.26
C VAL A 157 -1.28 -5.52 13.83
N GLY A 158 -1.57 -5.65 12.55
CA GLY A 158 -2.91 -5.79 12.01
C GLY A 158 -3.57 -7.08 12.49
N VAL A 159 -2.87 -8.20 12.35
CA VAL A 159 -3.37 -9.52 12.80
C VAL A 159 -3.66 -9.53 14.30
N MET A 160 -2.69 -9.13 15.13
CA MET A 160 -2.85 -9.14 16.59
C MET A 160 -3.88 -8.10 17.03
N GLY A 161 -3.93 -6.92 16.40
CA GLY A 161 -4.92 -5.88 16.68
C GLY A 161 -6.35 -6.33 16.37
N LEU A 162 -6.57 -7.01 15.24
CA LEU A 162 -7.87 -7.58 14.87
C LEU A 162 -8.29 -8.70 15.83
N LEU A 163 -7.37 -9.60 16.21
CA LEU A 163 -7.65 -10.66 17.18
C LEU A 163 -8.01 -10.07 18.55
N GLU A 164 -7.28 -9.08 19.04
CA GLU A 164 -7.62 -8.36 20.30
C GLU A 164 -9.00 -7.72 20.22
N ALA A 165 -9.30 -7.05 19.12
CA ALA A 165 -10.59 -6.38 18.94
C ALA A 165 -11.76 -7.37 18.94
N VAL A 166 -11.63 -8.47 18.24
CA VAL A 166 -12.68 -9.49 18.17
C VAL A 166 -12.83 -10.23 19.51
N GLU A 167 -11.73 -10.59 20.17
CA GLU A 167 -11.76 -11.20 21.52
C GLU A 167 -12.46 -10.28 22.54
N TYR A 168 -12.14 -8.96 22.49
CA TYR A 168 -12.81 -7.94 23.31
C TYR A 168 -14.33 -7.88 23.04
N LEU A 169 -14.73 -7.88 21.76
CA LEU A 169 -16.14 -7.83 21.38
C LEU A 169 -16.89 -9.09 21.81
N LEU A 170 -16.27 -10.25 21.71
CA LEU A 170 -16.82 -11.52 22.20
C LEU A 170 -16.99 -11.52 23.72
N HIS A 171 -16.00 -10.97 24.47
CA HIS A 171 -16.09 -10.81 25.92
C HIS A 171 -17.23 -9.89 26.34
N THR A 172 -17.52 -8.85 25.56
CA THR A 172 -18.63 -7.92 25.83
C THR A 172 -19.97 -8.41 25.28
N ASN A 173 -20.06 -9.65 24.81
CA ASN A 173 -21.24 -10.25 24.20
C ASN A 173 -21.80 -9.45 23.02
N PHE A 174 -20.94 -8.72 22.31
CA PHE A 174 -21.34 -8.07 21.08
C PHE A 174 -21.74 -9.12 20.05
N GLN A 175 -22.81 -8.83 19.31
CA GLN A 175 -23.27 -9.69 18.22
C GLN A 175 -23.41 -8.82 16.96
N PRO A 176 -22.65 -9.08 15.90
CA PRO A 176 -22.71 -8.29 14.69
C PRO A 176 -24.05 -8.48 13.95
N GLU A 177 -24.53 -7.43 13.30
CA GLU A 177 -25.63 -7.54 12.34
C GLU A 177 -25.12 -8.11 11.01
N ARG A 178 -23.98 -7.61 10.55
CA ARG A 178 -23.29 -8.01 9.33
C ARG A 178 -22.25 -9.08 9.63
N THR A 179 -22.14 -10.09 8.77
CA THR A 179 -21.05 -11.10 8.89
C THR A 179 -19.69 -10.43 8.74
N LEU A 180 -18.80 -10.72 9.67
CA LEU A 180 -17.39 -10.31 9.66
C LEU A 180 -16.53 -11.50 9.24
N LEU A 181 -15.71 -11.29 8.23
CA LEU A 181 -14.65 -12.21 7.82
C LEU A 181 -13.30 -11.62 8.23
N LEU A 182 -12.41 -12.45 8.78
CA LEU A 182 -11.01 -12.10 9.00
C LEU A 182 -10.15 -13.04 8.16
N ALA A 183 -9.27 -12.51 7.32
CA ALA A 183 -8.33 -13.32 6.54
C ALA A 183 -6.90 -12.94 6.93
N PHE A 184 -6.12 -13.94 7.36
CA PHE A 184 -4.72 -13.75 7.76
C PHE A 184 -3.81 -14.57 6.84
N GLY A 185 -2.98 -13.84 6.06
CA GLY A 185 -2.00 -14.42 5.14
C GLY A 185 -0.75 -14.93 5.85
N GLN A 186 -0.13 -15.96 5.27
CA GLN A 186 1.16 -16.48 5.75
C GLN A 186 2.30 -16.25 4.75
N ASP A 187 2.04 -15.70 3.58
CA ASP A 187 2.99 -15.59 2.47
C ASP A 187 2.79 -14.32 1.63
N GLU A 188 2.31 -13.25 2.25
CA GLU A 188 2.07 -11.94 1.63
C GLU A 188 3.36 -11.38 1.04
N GLU A 189 4.44 -11.41 1.82
CA GLU A 189 5.79 -10.90 1.52
C GLU A 189 6.48 -11.64 0.35
N THR A 190 5.85 -12.69 -0.17
CA THR A 190 6.42 -13.53 -1.23
C THR A 190 5.46 -13.76 -2.40
N SER A 191 4.36 -14.43 -2.19
CA SER A 191 3.50 -14.90 -3.26
C SER A 191 2.01 -14.62 -3.10
N GLY A 192 1.52 -14.50 -1.84
CA GLY A 192 0.12 -14.32 -1.51
C GLY A 192 -0.77 -15.51 -1.92
N HIS A 193 -0.20 -16.71 -2.06
CA HIS A 193 -0.98 -17.90 -2.44
C HIS A 193 -2.06 -18.22 -1.42
N GLY A 194 -1.80 -17.98 -0.14
CA GLY A 194 -2.78 -18.14 0.92
C GLY A 194 -4.02 -17.29 0.69
N ALA A 195 -3.82 -15.98 0.49
CA ALA A 195 -4.88 -15.03 0.21
C ALA A 195 -5.62 -15.36 -1.10
N GLN A 196 -4.89 -15.74 -2.15
CA GLN A 196 -5.47 -16.17 -3.43
C GLN A 196 -6.38 -17.40 -3.25
N THR A 197 -5.97 -18.35 -2.40
CA THR A 197 -6.76 -19.56 -2.13
C THR A 197 -8.03 -19.22 -1.36
N ILE A 198 -7.96 -18.36 -0.33
CA ILE A 198 -9.12 -17.85 0.42
C ILE A 198 -10.07 -17.11 -0.53
N ALA A 199 -9.57 -16.17 -1.33
CA ALA A 199 -10.39 -15.40 -2.28
C ALA A 199 -11.13 -16.33 -3.26
N THR A 200 -10.45 -17.36 -3.78
CA THR A 200 -11.03 -18.37 -4.65
C THR A 200 -12.14 -19.15 -3.95
N ALA A 201 -11.94 -19.53 -2.69
CA ALA A 201 -12.93 -20.25 -1.89
C ALA A 201 -14.18 -19.37 -1.63
N LEU A 202 -13.99 -18.10 -1.26
CA LEU A 202 -15.09 -17.16 -1.05
C LEU A 202 -15.88 -16.93 -2.35
N LYS A 203 -15.20 -16.79 -3.49
CA LYS A 203 -15.83 -16.67 -4.82
C LYS A 203 -16.66 -17.92 -5.17
N LYS A 204 -16.12 -19.12 -4.92
CA LYS A 204 -16.86 -20.39 -5.13
C LYS A 204 -18.09 -20.49 -4.23
N ARG A 205 -18.06 -19.92 -3.04
CA ARG A 205 -19.22 -19.83 -2.12
C ARG A 205 -20.24 -18.76 -2.54
N GLY A 206 -19.99 -18.02 -3.62
CA GLY A 206 -20.87 -16.93 -4.08
C GLY A 206 -20.87 -15.68 -3.19
N ILE A 207 -19.83 -15.52 -2.36
CA ILE A 207 -19.74 -14.37 -1.45
C ILE A 207 -19.42 -13.10 -2.26
N SER A 208 -20.25 -12.06 -2.03
CA SER A 208 -19.99 -10.68 -2.45
C SER A 208 -19.79 -9.84 -1.20
N LEU A 209 -18.71 -9.10 -1.14
CA LEU A 209 -18.34 -8.30 0.03
C LEU A 209 -18.86 -6.86 -0.06
N GLU A 210 -19.19 -6.25 1.07
CA GLU A 210 -19.48 -4.83 1.17
C GLU A 210 -18.19 -4.02 0.94
N TYR A 211 -17.15 -4.38 1.67
CA TYR A 211 -15.82 -3.83 1.49
C TYR A 211 -14.73 -4.73 2.08
N ILE A 212 -13.51 -4.41 1.73
CA ILE A 212 -12.29 -4.98 2.29
C ILE A 212 -11.49 -3.85 2.93
N LEU A 213 -10.96 -4.08 4.13
CA LEU A 213 -9.91 -3.27 4.73
C LEU A 213 -8.69 -4.15 4.95
N ASP A 214 -7.60 -3.77 4.32
CA ASP A 214 -6.28 -4.40 4.41
C ASP A 214 -5.28 -3.39 5.01
N GLU A 215 -4.05 -3.80 5.22
CA GLU A 215 -2.93 -2.96 5.64
C GLU A 215 -2.52 -1.92 4.58
N GLY A 216 -1.58 -1.02 4.89
CA GLY A 216 -0.82 -0.21 3.94
C GLY A 216 -0.85 1.30 4.17
N GLY A 217 -2.00 1.96 4.22
CA GLY A 217 -2.06 3.38 4.61
C GLY A 217 -1.79 3.57 6.11
N ALA A 218 -1.41 4.77 6.52
CA ALA A 218 -1.15 5.09 7.93
C ALA A 218 -1.43 6.57 8.25
N ILE A 219 -1.33 6.95 9.51
CA ILE A 219 -1.41 8.35 9.94
C ILE A 219 0.01 8.93 9.90
N LYS A 220 0.30 9.78 8.91
CA LYS A 220 1.59 10.50 8.81
C LYS A 220 1.62 11.66 9.78
N THR A 221 2.49 11.58 10.79
CA THR A 221 2.54 12.57 11.89
C THR A 221 3.11 13.92 11.43
N GLU A 222 4.04 13.92 10.48
CA GLU A 222 4.65 15.12 9.91
C GLU A 222 3.77 15.80 8.85
N GLY A 223 2.59 15.25 8.58
CA GLY A 223 1.71 15.73 7.52
C GLY A 223 2.16 15.33 6.11
N VAL A 224 1.52 15.90 5.11
CA VAL A 224 1.83 15.65 3.69
C VAL A 224 1.54 16.89 2.83
N SER A 225 2.33 17.11 1.80
CA SER A 225 2.01 18.09 0.72
C SER A 225 1.63 19.50 1.19
N GLY A 226 2.33 20.02 2.21
CA GLY A 226 2.08 21.36 2.76
C GLY A 226 1.00 21.44 3.84
N VAL A 227 0.44 20.31 4.25
CA VAL A 227 -0.42 20.18 5.43
C VAL A 227 0.46 19.85 6.65
N ASN A 228 0.47 20.71 7.66
CA ASN A 228 1.31 20.56 8.86
C ASN A 228 0.58 19.81 10.01
N LYS A 229 -0.61 19.30 9.76
CA LYS A 229 -1.34 18.43 10.70
C LYS A 229 -1.11 16.96 10.35
N PRO A 230 -1.27 16.05 11.29
CA PRO A 230 -1.25 14.62 10.96
C PRO A 230 -2.31 14.27 9.90
N VAL A 231 -1.94 13.43 8.94
CA VAL A 231 -2.83 13.02 7.83
C VAL A 231 -2.97 11.51 7.81
N ALA A 232 -4.19 11.02 7.96
CA ALA A 232 -4.53 9.62 7.74
C ALA A 232 -4.74 9.36 6.24
N LEU A 233 -3.88 8.56 5.67
CA LEU A 233 -3.91 8.19 4.26
C LEU A 233 -4.64 6.85 4.09
N ILE A 234 -5.87 6.88 3.58
CA ILE A 234 -6.60 5.66 3.21
C ILE A 234 -6.28 5.36 1.75
N SER A 235 -5.55 4.27 1.50
CA SER A 235 -5.27 3.89 0.11
C SER A 235 -6.53 3.30 -0.54
N ILE A 236 -6.95 3.92 -1.64
CA ILE A 236 -8.13 3.57 -2.43
C ILE A 236 -7.79 2.77 -3.69
N ALA A 237 -6.52 2.57 -3.95
CA ALA A 237 -5.97 1.75 -5.02
C ALA A 237 -4.52 1.38 -4.70
N GLU A 238 -4.00 0.43 -5.45
CA GLU A 238 -2.57 0.07 -5.46
C GLU A 238 -2.04 0.03 -6.89
N LYS A 239 -0.74 0.17 -7.04
CA LYS A 239 -0.08 0.08 -8.34
C LYS A 239 -0.01 -1.37 -8.81
N GLY A 240 -0.17 -1.57 -10.12
CA GLY A 240 0.13 -2.84 -10.74
C GLY A 240 1.64 -3.12 -10.74
N TYR A 241 1.99 -4.34 -11.14
CA TYR A 241 3.38 -4.81 -11.18
C TYR A 241 3.68 -5.45 -12.52
N LEU A 242 4.85 -5.15 -13.08
CA LEU A 242 5.36 -5.80 -14.28
C LEU A 242 6.89 -5.75 -14.26
N SER A 243 7.53 -6.89 -14.52
CA SER A 243 8.95 -6.93 -14.86
C SER A 243 9.11 -7.41 -16.29
N LEU A 244 9.91 -6.68 -17.06
CA LEU A 244 10.27 -7.05 -18.42
C LEU A 244 11.75 -7.40 -18.50
N GLU A 245 12.06 -8.42 -19.27
CA GLU A 245 13.43 -8.68 -19.73
C GLU A 245 13.61 -8.14 -21.15
N LEU A 246 14.68 -7.37 -21.32
CA LEU A 246 15.15 -6.83 -22.58
C LEU A 246 16.39 -7.64 -22.97
N THR A 247 16.29 -8.47 -24.01
CA THR A 247 17.36 -9.37 -24.42
C THR A 247 17.82 -9.02 -25.82
N ALA A 248 19.11 -8.77 -25.99
CA ALA A 248 19.75 -8.68 -27.33
C ALA A 248 20.71 -9.84 -27.49
N ILE A 249 20.63 -10.50 -28.67
CA ILE A 249 21.53 -11.56 -29.07
C ILE A 249 22.43 -11.03 -30.20
N GLY A 250 23.72 -11.07 -29.94
CA GLY A 250 24.76 -10.65 -30.90
C GLY A 250 25.61 -11.82 -31.40
N LYS A 251 26.62 -11.49 -32.16
CA LYS A 251 27.67 -12.46 -32.54
C LYS A 251 28.86 -12.28 -31.61
N GLY A 252 29.17 -13.31 -30.84
CA GLY A 252 30.38 -13.34 -30.02
C GLY A 252 31.63 -13.17 -30.89
N GLY A 253 32.79 -12.86 -30.28
CA GLY A 253 34.02 -12.71 -31.02
C GLY A 253 35.12 -12.00 -30.24
N HIS A 254 36.21 -11.70 -30.93
CA HIS A 254 37.33 -10.95 -30.33
C HIS A 254 37.03 -9.46 -30.30
N SER A 255 37.29 -8.81 -29.19
CA SER A 255 36.97 -7.38 -28.96
C SER A 255 37.71 -6.42 -29.93
N SER A 256 38.79 -6.85 -30.58
CA SER A 256 39.52 -6.03 -31.56
C SER A 256 38.79 -5.84 -32.89
N MET A 257 37.74 -6.62 -33.18
CA MET A 257 36.93 -6.54 -34.39
C MET A 257 35.42 -6.45 -34.03
N PRO A 258 34.98 -5.35 -33.35
CA PRO A 258 33.62 -5.24 -32.90
C PRO A 258 32.66 -4.99 -34.07
N PRO A 259 31.41 -5.48 -34.00
CA PRO A 259 30.34 -5.05 -34.90
C PRO A 259 30.01 -3.56 -34.65
N ALA A 260 29.23 -2.96 -35.53
CA ALA A 260 28.77 -1.58 -35.36
C ALA A 260 28.02 -1.37 -34.02
N GLN A 261 27.31 -2.39 -33.54
CA GLN A 261 26.64 -2.38 -32.23
C GLN A 261 26.75 -3.77 -31.61
N THR A 262 27.20 -3.81 -30.34
CA THR A 262 27.30 -5.05 -29.57
C THR A 262 25.96 -5.33 -28.85
N SER A 263 25.73 -6.56 -28.37
CA SER A 263 24.56 -6.88 -27.53
C SER A 263 24.47 -5.99 -26.29
N ILE A 264 25.60 -5.70 -25.64
CA ILE A 264 25.67 -4.75 -24.51
C ILE A 264 25.20 -3.35 -24.96
N GLY A 265 25.73 -2.84 -26.07
CA GLY A 265 25.38 -1.51 -26.58
C GLY A 265 23.89 -1.39 -26.90
N MET A 266 23.29 -2.40 -27.51
CA MET A 266 21.85 -2.42 -27.81
C MET A 266 21.00 -2.34 -26.53
N VAL A 267 21.26 -3.20 -25.54
CA VAL A 267 20.48 -3.23 -24.29
C VAL A 267 20.72 -1.97 -23.45
N ALA A 268 21.96 -1.47 -23.40
CA ALA A 268 22.27 -0.23 -22.67
C ALA A 268 21.55 1.00 -23.28
N GLU A 269 21.47 1.10 -24.61
CA GLU A 269 20.71 2.14 -25.31
C GLU A 269 19.21 2.01 -24.99
N ALA A 270 18.65 0.80 -25.03
CA ALA A 270 17.26 0.56 -24.68
C ALA A 270 16.94 1.00 -23.25
N VAL A 271 17.75 0.62 -22.27
CA VAL A 271 17.61 1.05 -20.88
C VAL A 271 17.68 2.57 -20.76
N SER A 272 18.67 3.19 -21.41
CA SER A 272 18.82 4.65 -21.44
C SER A 272 17.59 5.36 -22.04
N LYS A 273 17.04 4.85 -23.15
CA LYS A 273 15.82 5.37 -23.76
C LYS A 273 14.64 5.33 -22.77
N LEU A 274 14.47 4.23 -22.03
CA LEU A 274 13.39 4.08 -21.07
C LEU A 274 13.53 5.04 -19.86
N GLU A 275 14.74 5.24 -19.34
CA GLU A 275 14.99 6.16 -18.24
C GLU A 275 14.81 7.63 -18.61
N HIS A 276 15.25 8.02 -19.84
CA HIS A 276 15.10 9.40 -20.33
C HIS A 276 13.68 9.73 -20.81
N ASN A 277 12.83 8.73 -21.04
CA ASN A 277 11.45 8.90 -21.48
C ASN A 277 10.44 8.34 -20.46
N PRO A 278 10.39 8.87 -19.24
CA PRO A 278 9.46 8.37 -18.21
C PRO A 278 8.01 8.48 -18.67
N PHE A 279 7.14 7.68 -18.08
CA PHE A 279 5.70 7.80 -18.32
C PHE A 279 5.21 9.21 -17.95
N PRO A 280 4.21 9.78 -18.68
CA PRO A 280 3.69 11.10 -18.40
C PRO A 280 3.15 11.21 -16.97
N ALA A 281 3.48 12.30 -16.26
CA ALA A 281 2.85 12.60 -14.98
C ALA A 281 1.40 13.06 -15.19
N ARG A 282 0.48 12.46 -14.45
CA ARG A 282 -0.95 12.78 -14.48
C ARG A 282 -1.39 13.31 -13.12
N LEU A 283 -2.37 14.23 -13.13
CA LEU A 283 -3.10 14.69 -11.94
C LEU A 283 -4.53 14.19 -12.06
N ASP A 284 -4.69 12.88 -12.12
CA ASP A 284 -5.98 12.19 -12.21
C ASP A 284 -6.04 11.04 -11.20
N GLY A 285 -7.20 10.40 -11.11
CA GLY A 285 -7.39 9.24 -10.26
C GLY A 285 -7.08 9.50 -8.79
N GLY A 286 -6.16 8.73 -8.21
CA GLY A 286 -5.88 8.81 -6.78
C GLY A 286 -5.20 10.10 -6.33
N VAL A 287 -4.33 10.68 -7.15
CA VAL A 287 -3.68 11.98 -6.83
C VAL A 287 -4.71 13.12 -6.87
N ASP A 288 -5.62 13.09 -7.82
CA ASP A 288 -6.71 14.06 -7.91
C ASP A 288 -7.57 14.04 -6.64
N ARG A 289 -7.94 12.83 -6.19
CA ARG A 289 -8.69 12.65 -4.95
C ARG A 289 -7.91 13.09 -3.70
N LEU A 290 -6.61 12.79 -3.63
CA LEU A 290 -5.74 13.29 -2.55
C LEU A 290 -5.77 14.83 -2.49
N ILE A 291 -5.59 15.49 -3.64
CA ILE A 291 -5.60 16.95 -3.73
C ILE A 291 -6.98 17.50 -3.32
N ASP A 292 -8.08 16.90 -3.75
CA ASP A 292 -9.44 17.32 -3.37
C ASP A 292 -9.63 17.35 -1.84
N TYR A 293 -9.17 16.32 -1.15
CA TYR A 293 -9.31 16.20 0.30
C TYR A 293 -8.37 17.11 1.08
N LEU A 294 -7.20 17.44 0.52
CA LEU A 294 -6.20 18.31 1.17
C LEU A 294 -6.39 19.80 0.84
N ALA A 295 -6.99 20.13 -0.29
CA ALA A 295 -7.02 21.49 -0.81
C ALA A 295 -7.71 22.50 0.12
N SER A 296 -8.67 22.10 0.95
CA SER A 296 -9.30 22.96 1.95
C SER A 296 -8.50 23.11 3.23
N GLU A 297 -7.53 22.22 3.47
CA GLU A 297 -6.77 22.09 4.71
C GLU A 297 -5.41 22.79 4.67
N VAL A 298 -5.07 23.41 3.53
CA VAL A 298 -3.83 24.16 3.32
C VAL A 298 -4.05 25.67 3.37
N SER A 299 -2.96 26.45 3.32
CA SER A 299 -3.01 27.93 3.27
C SER A 299 -3.79 28.44 2.05
N PHE A 300 -4.36 29.65 2.14
CA PHE A 300 -5.16 30.24 1.06
C PHE A 300 -4.43 30.25 -0.30
N GLY A 301 -3.13 30.57 -0.31
CA GLY A 301 -2.34 30.56 -1.53
C GLY A 301 -2.21 29.16 -2.15
N GLN A 302 -1.95 28.15 -1.36
CA GLN A 302 -1.90 26.74 -1.80
C GLN A 302 -3.29 26.27 -2.23
N ARG A 303 -4.35 26.63 -1.49
CA ARG A 303 -5.73 26.36 -1.85
C ARG A 303 -6.08 26.93 -3.23
N MET A 304 -5.64 28.15 -3.53
CA MET A 304 -5.83 28.76 -4.85
C MET A 304 -5.14 27.95 -5.96
N ILE A 305 -3.94 27.44 -5.72
CA ILE A 305 -3.23 26.57 -6.67
C ILE A 305 -4.00 25.28 -6.89
N PHE A 306 -4.43 24.61 -5.81
CA PHE A 306 -5.13 23.34 -5.89
C PHE A 306 -6.55 23.47 -6.47
N ALA A 307 -7.27 24.55 -6.20
CA ALA A 307 -8.57 24.84 -6.78
C ALA A 307 -8.52 25.13 -8.28
N ASN A 308 -7.35 25.55 -8.80
CA ASN A 308 -7.19 25.97 -10.19
C ASN A 308 -6.16 25.09 -10.93
N ARG A 309 -6.28 23.78 -10.80
CA ARG A 309 -5.39 22.79 -11.44
C ARG A 309 -5.31 22.93 -12.96
N TRP A 310 -6.39 23.46 -13.59
CA TRP A 310 -6.42 23.74 -15.02
C TRP A 310 -5.33 24.74 -15.47
N LEU A 311 -4.96 25.68 -14.60
CA LEU A 311 -3.89 26.66 -14.83
C LEU A 311 -2.57 26.22 -14.21
N PHE A 312 -2.60 25.76 -12.95
CA PHE A 312 -1.42 25.45 -12.14
C PHE A 312 -0.97 23.99 -12.23
N GLY A 313 -1.66 23.13 -13.00
CA GLY A 313 -1.33 21.73 -13.15
C GLY A 313 0.15 21.44 -13.46
N PRO A 314 0.81 22.15 -14.39
CA PRO A 314 2.23 21.96 -14.64
C PRO A 314 3.11 22.25 -13.42
N ILE A 315 2.77 23.26 -12.64
CA ILE A 315 3.49 23.66 -11.41
C ILE A 315 3.29 22.60 -10.33
N ILE A 316 2.05 22.11 -10.14
CA ILE A 316 1.74 21.04 -9.19
C ILE A 316 2.53 19.77 -9.53
N LYS A 317 2.52 19.35 -10.81
CA LYS A 317 3.29 18.19 -11.28
C LYS A 317 4.78 18.31 -11.00
N LYS A 318 5.34 19.51 -11.16
CA LYS A 318 6.74 19.78 -10.89
C LYS A 318 7.03 19.65 -9.38
N ILE A 319 6.28 20.35 -8.53
CA ILE A 319 6.48 20.36 -7.08
C ILE A 319 6.29 18.95 -6.48
N VAL A 320 5.19 18.27 -6.82
CA VAL A 320 4.92 16.91 -6.34
C VAL A 320 5.97 15.92 -6.87
N GLY A 321 6.44 16.13 -8.11
CA GLY A 321 7.45 15.29 -8.75
C GLY A 321 8.87 15.42 -8.20
N GLU A 322 9.16 16.42 -7.38
CA GLU A 322 10.48 16.59 -6.73
C GLU A 322 10.79 15.52 -5.68
N THR A 323 9.74 14.94 -5.09
CA THR A 323 9.90 13.81 -4.16
C THR A 323 9.75 12.47 -4.87
N LYS A 324 10.50 11.44 -4.45
CA LYS A 324 10.41 10.09 -5.03
C LYS A 324 8.99 9.53 -4.93
N SER A 325 8.37 9.67 -3.77
CA SER A 325 7.00 9.19 -3.52
C SER A 325 5.98 9.97 -4.34
N GLY A 326 6.04 11.30 -4.37
CA GLY A 326 5.16 12.15 -5.18
C GLY A 326 5.28 11.85 -6.67
N ASN A 327 6.51 11.70 -7.20
CA ASN A 327 6.71 11.29 -8.58
C ASN A 327 6.06 9.92 -8.88
N ALA A 328 6.20 8.97 -7.96
CA ALA A 328 5.63 7.63 -8.12
C ALA A 328 4.09 7.62 -8.02
N THR A 329 3.45 8.55 -7.31
CA THR A 329 1.98 8.64 -7.25
C THR A 329 1.35 9.20 -8.53
N MET A 330 2.12 9.92 -9.37
CA MET A 330 1.61 10.59 -10.56
C MET A 330 1.84 9.82 -11.87
N ARG A 331 2.64 8.74 -11.88
CA ARG A 331 2.97 8.02 -13.12
C ARG A 331 3.29 6.54 -12.88
N THR A 332 3.18 5.75 -13.92
CA THR A 332 3.83 4.46 -13.98
C THR A 332 5.34 4.66 -13.91
N THR A 333 5.99 3.99 -12.95
CA THR A 333 7.44 4.12 -12.72
C THR A 333 8.22 3.06 -13.48
N THR A 334 9.41 3.43 -13.95
CA THR A 334 10.36 2.57 -14.66
C THR A 334 11.63 2.47 -13.81
N ALA A 335 12.08 1.25 -13.53
CA ALA A 335 13.27 0.99 -12.74
C ALA A 335 14.06 -0.18 -13.32
N PRO A 336 15.18 0.04 -14.04
CA PRO A 336 16.12 -1.03 -14.36
C PRO A 336 16.73 -1.58 -13.07
N THR A 337 16.67 -2.89 -12.87
CA THR A 337 17.07 -3.53 -11.61
C THR A 337 18.20 -4.54 -11.76
N ILE A 338 18.31 -5.18 -12.94
CA ILE A 338 19.33 -6.17 -13.22
C ILE A 338 19.91 -5.91 -14.60
N PHE A 339 21.23 -6.04 -14.73
CA PHE A 339 21.92 -6.03 -16.02
C PHE A 339 22.96 -7.13 -16.03
N ARG A 340 22.92 -8.04 -17.01
CA ARG A 340 23.83 -9.17 -17.15
C ARG A 340 24.38 -9.23 -18.56
N ALA A 341 25.70 -9.25 -18.70
CA ALA A 341 26.38 -9.45 -19.98
C ALA A 341 27.86 -9.68 -19.77
N GLY A 342 28.50 -10.40 -20.71
CA GLY A 342 29.94 -10.57 -20.76
C GLY A 342 30.54 -11.44 -19.66
N ALA A 343 31.66 -12.07 -19.97
CA ALA A 343 32.41 -12.93 -19.06
C ALA A 343 33.88 -12.53 -18.94
N LYS A 344 34.41 -11.84 -19.95
CA LYS A 344 35.82 -11.44 -20.01
C LYS A 344 36.00 -10.16 -20.84
N ASP A 345 36.91 -9.30 -20.45
CA ASP A 345 37.17 -7.97 -21.00
C ASP A 345 37.51 -7.91 -22.49
N ASN A 346 38.12 -8.96 -23.04
CA ASN A 346 38.50 -9.05 -24.46
C ASN A 346 37.62 -9.97 -25.30
N VAL A 347 36.43 -10.36 -24.84
CA VAL A 347 35.47 -11.23 -25.53
C VAL A 347 34.14 -10.50 -25.70
N LEU A 348 33.66 -10.41 -26.93
CA LEU A 348 32.33 -9.88 -27.21
C LEU A 348 31.25 -10.86 -26.70
N PRO A 349 30.31 -10.45 -25.87
CA PRO A 349 29.26 -11.34 -25.39
C PRO A 349 28.27 -11.68 -26.52
N ILE A 350 27.76 -12.91 -26.50
CA ILE A 350 26.71 -13.35 -27.40
C ILE A 350 25.37 -12.73 -27.02
N ASP A 351 25.10 -12.55 -25.71
CA ASP A 351 23.88 -12.00 -25.21
C ASP A 351 24.11 -10.89 -24.18
N ALA A 352 23.13 -10.03 -24.06
CA ALA A 352 22.98 -9.09 -22.97
C ALA A 352 21.50 -9.05 -22.55
N VAL A 353 21.26 -9.00 -21.24
CA VAL A 353 19.91 -9.00 -20.66
C VAL A 353 19.80 -7.89 -19.61
N ALA A 354 18.77 -7.08 -19.72
CA ALA A 354 18.38 -6.15 -18.65
C ALA A 354 16.98 -6.47 -18.14
N THR A 355 16.80 -6.47 -16.82
CA THR A 355 15.47 -6.53 -16.20
C THR A 355 15.02 -5.13 -15.83
N VAL A 356 13.84 -4.74 -16.29
CA VAL A 356 13.22 -3.45 -15.99
C VAL A 356 11.90 -3.69 -15.27
N ASN A 357 11.80 -3.18 -14.05
CA ASN A 357 10.58 -3.25 -13.25
C ASN A 357 9.71 -2.01 -13.46
N PHE A 358 8.40 -2.24 -13.59
CA PHE A 358 7.39 -1.21 -13.71
C PHE A 358 6.38 -1.35 -12.57
N ARG A 359 6.01 -0.23 -11.97
CA ARG A 359 4.87 -0.13 -11.07
C ARG A 359 3.79 0.70 -11.77
N LEU A 360 2.74 0.02 -12.21
CA LEU A 360 1.71 0.59 -13.07
C LEU A 360 0.77 1.47 -12.27
N LEU A 361 0.54 2.70 -12.74
CA LEU A 361 -0.46 3.58 -12.15
C LEU A 361 -1.89 3.09 -12.50
N PRO A 362 -2.88 3.19 -11.60
CA PRO A 362 -4.27 2.91 -11.96
C PRO A 362 -4.70 3.61 -13.24
N GLY A 363 -5.28 2.84 -14.17
CA GLY A 363 -5.61 3.26 -15.53
C GLY A 363 -4.59 2.85 -16.60
N ASP A 364 -3.37 2.48 -16.23
CA ASP A 364 -2.43 1.85 -17.16
C ASP A 364 -2.60 0.33 -17.14
N THR A 365 -2.22 -0.34 -18.22
CA THR A 365 -2.30 -1.81 -18.34
C THR A 365 -0.95 -2.41 -18.67
N VAL A 366 -0.78 -3.69 -18.38
CA VAL A 366 0.42 -4.46 -18.72
C VAL A 366 0.71 -4.36 -20.21
N GLU A 367 -0.32 -4.53 -21.04
CA GLU A 367 -0.22 -4.46 -22.50
C GLU A 367 0.18 -3.06 -22.96
N GLY A 368 -0.38 -2.01 -22.36
CA GLY A 368 -0.04 -0.62 -22.66
C GLY A 368 1.43 -0.29 -22.34
N VAL A 369 1.94 -0.80 -21.21
CA VAL A 369 3.35 -0.65 -20.84
C VAL A 369 4.26 -1.36 -21.83
N ILE A 370 3.95 -2.62 -22.21
CA ILE A 370 4.75 -3.38 -23.17
C ILE A 370 4.78 -2.67 -24.53
N SER A 371 3.64 -2.18 -25.01
CA SER A 371 3.54 -1.45 -26.27
C SER A 371 4.41 -0.20 -26.26
N ARG A 372 4.32 0.60 -25.19
CA ARG A 372 5.16 1.80 -25.03
C ARG A 372 6.66 1.47 -24.96
N VAL A 373 7.02 0.41 -24.24
CA VAL A 373 8.43 -0.04 -24.14
C VAL A 373 8.97 -0.39 -25.52
N LYS A 374 8.22 -1.19 -26.30
CA LYS A 374 8.62 -1.56 -27.68
C LYS A 374 8.74 -0.34 -28.59
N GLU A 375 7.79 0.60 -28.53
CA GLU A 375 7.81 1.83 -29.30
C GLU A 375 9.04 2.71 -28.97
N LEU A 376 9.36 2.86 -27.68
CA LEU A 376 10.51 3.68 -27.26
C LEU A 376 11.85 3.04 -27.62
N ILE A 377 11.97 1.72 -27.48
CA ILE A 377 13.19 0.99 -27.81
C ILE A 377 13.46 1.10 -29.33
N ASP A 378 12.42 0.93 -30.16
CA ASP A 378 12.48 0.99 -31.63
C ASP A 378 13.69 0.22 -32.19
N ASN A 379 13.80 -1.07 -31.81
CA ASN A 379 14.89 -1.94 -32.22
C ASN A 379 14.42 -3.41 -32.20
N ASP A 380 14.21 -3.98 -33.42
CA ASP A 380 13.74 -5.34 -33.61
C ASP A 380 14.75 -6.42 -33.17
N SER A 381 16.02 -6.04 -32.95
CA SER A 381 17.05 -6.93 -32.41
C SER A 381 16.95 -7.15 -30.91
N ILE A 382 16.02 -6.43 -30.22
CA ILE A 382 15.76 -6.58 -28.79
C ILE A 382 14.45 -7.32 -28.58
N THR A 383 14.53 -8.48 -27.98
CA THR A 383 13.37 -9.23 -27.52
C THR A 383 12.89 -8.66 -26.19
N VAL A 384 11.60 -8.30 -26.11
CA VAL A 384 10.93 -7.85 -24.88
C VAL A 384 10.01 -8.96 -24.40
N SER A 385 10.30 -9.54 -23.25
CA SER A 385 9.53 -10.63 -22.62
C SER A 385 9.12 -10.30 -21.19
N ILE A 386 8.01 -10.90 -20.73
CA ILE A 386 7.55 -10.73 -19.33
C ILE A 386 8.35 -11.68 -18.45
N LEU A 387 8.97 -11.14 -17.39
CA LEU A 387 9.58 -11.94 -16.33
C LEU A 387 8.55 -12.25 -15.24
N GLY A 388 8.21 -13.52 -15.10
CA GLY A 388 7.19 -13.96 -14.16
C GLY A 388 5.76 -13.61 -14.60
N LYS A 389 4.97 -13.04 -13.69
CA LYS A 389 3.58 -12.61 -13.95
C LYS A 389 3.45 -11.11 -13.77
N GLY A 390 2.88 -10.43 -14.77
CA GLY A 390 2.42 -9.06 -14.61
C GLY A 390 0.99 -9.02 -14.05
N ASN A 391 0.65 -7.97 -13.32
CA ASN A 391 -0.73 -7.71 -12.91
C ASN A 391 -1.11 -6.25 -13.12
N ASN A 392 -2.30 -6.05 -13.65
CA ASN A 392 -2.90 -4.73 -13.77
C ASN A 392 -3.20 -4.14 -12.40
N PRO A 393 -3.19 -2.80 -12.26
CA PRO A 393 -3.68 -2.14 -11.05
C PRO A 393 -5.13 -2.52 -10.75
N VAL A 394 -5.47 -2.58 -9.47
CA VAL A 394 -6.87 -2.67 -9.06
C VAL A 394 -7.56 -1.32 -9.34
N PRO A 395 -8.83 -1.31 -9.82
CA PRO A 395 -9.58 -0.07 -10.00
C PRO A 395 -9.67 0.75 -8.71
N LEU A 396 -9.79 2.09 -8.84
CA LEU A 396 -9.95 2.95 -7.68
C LEU A 396 -11.27 2.67 -6.97
N SER A 397 -11.20 2.50 -5.66
CA SER A 397 -12.37 2.42 -4.78
C SER A 397 -12.98 3.81 -4.58
N SER A 398 -14.30 3.86 -4.44
CA SER A 398 -15.05 5.11 -4.25
C SER A 398 -14.75 5.74 -2.88
N THR A 399 -14.64 7.07 -2.83
CA THR A 399 -14.54 7.84 -1.57
C THR A 399 -15.90 8.29 -1.04
N GLU A 400 -16.99 8.02 -1.76
CA GLU A 400 -18.33 8.51 -1.45
C GLU A 400 -19.28 7.42 -0.93
N ASN A 401 -18.83 6.16 -0.96
CA ASN A 401 -19.63 5.03 -0.53
C ASN A 401 -19.62 4.82 0.99
N PHE A 402 -20.51 3.95 1.46
CA PHE A 402 -20.62 3.56 2.87
C PHE A 402 -19.26 3.16 3.49
N ALA A 403 -18.46 2.39 2.78
CA ALA A 403 -17.24 1.83 3.31
C ALA A 403 -16.18 2.91 3.62
N PHE A 404 -15.87 3.78 2.64
CA PHE A 404 -14.91 4.86 2.86
C PHE A 404 -15.39 5.82 3.96
N GLN A 405 -16.68 6.18 3.95
CA GLN A 405 -17.25 7.07 4.96
C GLN A 405 -17.22 6.44 6.35
N THR A 406 -17.42 5.14 6.47
CA THR A 406 -17.31 4.39 7.73
C THR A 406 -15.88 4.40 8.27
N ILE A 407 -14.89 4.14 7.41
CA ILE A 407 -13.47 4.19 7.78
C ILE A 407 -13.09 5.62 8.18
N HIS A 408 -13.45 6.62 7.37
CA HIS A 408 -13.22 8.05 7.65
C HIS A 408 -13.81 8.47 9.00
N LYS A 409 -15.10 8.18 9.21
CA LYS A 409 -15.78 8.46 10.49
C LYS A 409 -15.08 7.79 11.68
N THR A 410 -14.67 6.54 11.51
CA THR A 410 -13.97 5.80 12.58
C THR A 410 -12.63 6.44 12.91
N ILE A 411 -11.84 6.83 11.90
CA ILE A 411 -10.58 7.55 12.12
C ILE A 411 -10.84 8.85 12.90
N ARG A 412 -11.78 9.68 12.44
CA ARG A 412 -12.09 10.97 13.06
C ARG A 412 -12.63 10.83 14.48
N SER A 413 -13.34 9.75 14.79
CA SER A 413 -13.89 9.51 16.15
C SER A 413 -12.82 9.16 17.18
N ILE A 414 -11.65 8.68 16.75
CA ILE A 414 -10.52 8.28 17.60
C ILE A 414 -9.40 9.31 17.55
N PHE A 415 -9.16 9.88 16.37
CA PHE A 415 -8.12 10.85 16.09
C PHE A 415 -8.76 12.17 15.58
N PRO A 416 -9.37 12.98 16.45
CA PRO A 416 -10.20 14.12 16.02
C PRO A 416 -9.43 15.21 15.26
N ASP A 417 -8.14 15.36 15.51
CA ASP A 417 -7.30 16.40 14.89
C ASP A 417 -6.66 15.95 13.56
N VAL A 418 -6.85 14.67 13.19
CA VAL A 418 -6.25 14.09 11.98
C VAL A 418 -7.08 14.43 10.75
N ILE A 419 -6.42 14.91 9.71
CA ILE A 419 -7.03 15.08 8.39
C ILE A 419 -7.06 13.71 7.71
N VAL A 420 -8.19 13.33 7.13
CA VAL A 420 -8.32 12.07 6.40
C VAL A 420 -8.26 12.37 4.90
N ALA A 421 -7.43 11.63 4.17
CA ALA A 421 -7.34 11.78 2.73
C ALA A 421 -7.15 10.42 2.02
N PRO A 422 -7.74 10.24 0.83
CA PRO A 422 -7.47 9.08 0.00
C PRO A 422 -6.07 9.15 -0.60
N ASN A 423 -5.49 7.97 -0.89
CA ASN A 423 -4.16 7.85 -1.48
C ASN A 423 -4.08 6.66 -2.44
N VAL A 424 -3.00 6.56 -3.21
CA VAL A 424 -2.63 5.37 -3.97
C VAL A 424 -1.44 4.71 -3.28
N MET A 425 -1.57 3.45 -2.95
CA MET A 425 -0.47 2.65 -2.42
C MET A 425 0.56 2.39 -3.53
N LEU A 426 1.83 2.62 -3.22
CA LEU A 426 2.93 2.43 -4.17
C LEU A 426 3.38 0.96 -4.25
N GLY A 427 3.16 0.21 -3.17
CA GLY A 427 3.29 -1.23 -3.09
C GLY A 427 2.03 -1.97 -3.57
N ALA A 428 1.95 -3.23 -3.23
CA ALA A 428 0.78 -4.08 -3.43
C ALA A 428 0.54 -4.90 -2.16
N THR A 429 -0.70 -5.34 -1.93
CA THR A 429 -1.08 -6.20 -0.81
C THR A 429 -1.89 -7.39 -1.30
N ASP A 430 -2.18 -8.31 -0.39
CA ASP A 430 -3.00 -9.49 -0.66
C ASP A 430 -4.45 -9.17 -1.06
N SER A 431 -4.96 -7.98 -0.73
CA SER A 431 -6.32 -7.57 -1.10
C SER A 431 -6.59 -7.55 -2.60
N LYS A 432 -5.56 -7.45 -3.46
CA LYS A 432 -5.69 -7.55 -4.93
C LYS A 432 -6.38 -8.84 -5.40
N PHE A 433 -6.18 -9.95 -4.70
CA PHE A 433 -6.78 -11.23 -5.06
C PHE A 433 -8.30 -11.28 -4.87
N TYR A 434 -8.83 -10.39 -4.04
CA TYR A 434 -10.25 -10.31 -3.71
C TYR A 434 -11.03 -9.31 -4.58
N ALA A 435 -10.42 -8.68 -5.57
CA ALA A 435 -11.04 -7.66 -6.42
C ALA A 435 -12.31 -8.13 -7.16
N ALA A 436 -12.44 -9.45 -7.39
CA ALA A 436 -13.65 -10.03 -7.97
C ALA A 436 -14.85 -10.11 -6.99
N LEU A 437 -14.65 -9.87 -5.69
CA LEU A 437 -15.67 -9.99 -4.64
C LEU A 437 -16.30 -8.63 -4.29
N THR A 438 -15.59 -7.52 -4.55
CA THR A 438 -16.06 -6.15 -4.30
C THR A 438 -15.20 -5.13 -5.04
N PRO A 439 -15.77 -4.00 -5.48
CA PRO A 439 -15.01 -2.84 -5.96
C PRO A 439 -14.50 -1.94 -4.82
N SER A 440 -14.86 -2.24 -3.55
CA SER A 440 -14.59 -1.39 -2.38
C SER A 440 -13.43 -1.97 -1.58
N ILE A 441 -12.19 -1.72 -2.02
CA ILE A 441 -10.97 -2.22 -1.40
C ILE A 441 -10.18 -1.03 -0.86
N TYR A 442 -9.98 -1.01 0.45
CA TYR A 442 -9.26 0.06 1.16
C TYR A 442 -8.08 -0.53 1.92
N LYS A 443 -7.06 0.29 2.12
CA LYS A 443 -5.86 -0.09 2.88
C LYS A 443 -5.57 1.00 3.89
N PHE A 444 -5.52 0.61 5.17
CA PHE A 444 -5.24 1.54 6.25
C PHE A 444 -4.85 0.81 7.54
N SER A 445 -3.64 1.06 7.97
CA SER A 445 -3.14 0.63 9.28
C SER A 445 -3.36 1.76 10.29
N PRO A 446 -4.18 1.55 11.34
CA PRO A 446 -4.69 2.64 12.19
C PRO A 446 -3.66 3.10 13.23
N MET A 447 -2.49 3.52 12.79
CA MET A 447 -1.40 3.95 13.66
C MET A 447 -0.72 5.22 13.16
N PRO A 448 -0.38 6.15 14.07
CA PRO A 448 0.53 7.26 13.78
C PRO A 448 1.94 6.72 13.55
N ILE A 449 2.57 7.13 12.44
CA ILE A 449 3.95 6.76 12.13
C ILE A 449 4.74 7.97 11.64
N THR A 450 6.00 8.04 12.06
CA THR A 450 7.00 9.01 11.61
C THR A 450 7.71 8.52 10.34
N GLU A 451 8.47 9.40 9.68
CA GLU A 451 9.34 8.99 8.55
C GLU A 451 10.39 7.97 9.01
N GLU A 452 10.95 8.15 10.22
CA GLU A 452 11.91 7.20 10.79
C GLU A 452 11.30 5.81 10.98
N GLN A 453 10.08 5.72 11.52
CA GLN A 453 9.38 4.45 11.68
C GLN A 453 9.04 3.83 10.32
N THR A 454 8.65 4.65 9.33
CA THR A 454 8.40 4.18 7.97
C THR A 454 9.66 3.55 7.35
N ALA A 455 10.85 4.14 7.59
CA ALA A 455 12.12 3.58 7.13
C ALA A 455 12.51 2.26 7.84
N GLY A 456 11.88 1.95 8.98
CA GLY A 456 12.04 0.68 9.70
C GLY A 456 11.32 -0.49 9.03
N VAL A 457 10.24 -0.22 8.27
CA VAL A 457 9.53 -1.25 7.50
C VAL A 457 10.47 -1.83 6.45
N HIS A 458 10.62 -3.16 6.44
CA HIS A 458 11.65 -3.89 5.66
C HIS A 458 13.11 -3.48 5.99
N GLY A 459 13.32 -2.44 6.82
CA GLY A 459 14.61 -1.94 7.26
C GLY A 459 15.06 -2.51 8.61
N THR A 460 15.74 -1.68 9.41
CA THR A 460 16.16 -1.99 10.78
C THR A 460 15.40 -1.12 11.78
N ASN A 461 15.38 -1.53 13.06
CA ASN A 461 14.74 -0.78 14.16
C ASN A 461 13.23 -0.60 14.01
N GLU A 462 12.57 -1.53 13.34
CA GLU A 462 11.12 -1.56 13.26
C GLU A 462 10.51 -1.59 14.68
N ARG A 463 9.56 -0.70 14.94
CA ARG A 463 8.96 -0.54 16.25
C ARG A 463 7.61 0.16 16.17
N ILE A 464 6.71 -0.16 17.09
CA ILE A 464 5.42 0.52 17.28
C ILE A 464 5.31 1.10 18.68
N GLY A 465 4.69 2.27 18.82
CA GLY A 465 4.32 2.82 20.12
C GLY A 465 3.29 1.95 20.84
N VAL A 466 3.51 1.67 22.12
CA VAL A 466 2.54 0.90 22.94
C VAL A 466 1.15 1.54 22.93
N LYS A 467 1.11 2.87 22.99
CA LYS A 467 -0.14 3.64 22.91
C LYS A 467 -0.79 3.49 21.52
N ASP A 468 0.02 3.47 20.47
CA ASP A 468 -0.47 3.40 19.09
C ASP A 468 -1.06 2.03 18.79
N TYR A 469 -0.48 0.95 19.31
CA TYR A 469 -1.09 -0.38 19.26
C TYR A 469 -2.43 -0.44 20.00
N LYS A 470 -2.54 0.16 21.19
CA LYS A 470 -3.82 0.24 21.91
C LYS A 470 -4.87 1.02 21.13
N ASN A 471 -4.46 2.09 20.44
CA ASN A 471 -5.34 2.87 19.58
C ASN A 471 -5.77 2.05 18.33
N ALA A 472 -4.90 1.22 17.80
CA ALA A 472 -5.23 0.33 16.68
C ALA A 472 -6.32 -0.69 17.09
N ILE A 473 -6.22 -1.29 18.28
CA ILE A 473 -7.27 -2.16 18.81
C ILE A 473 -8.58 -1.40 18.96
N TRP A 474 -8.54 -0.19 19.54
CA TRP A 474 -9.72 0.66 19.69
C TRP A 474 -10.35 1.01 18.33
N PHE A 475 -9.52 1.30 17.32
CA PHE A 475 -10.00 1.52 15.96
C PHE A 475 -10.73 0.29 15.40
N TYR A 476 -10.17 -0.90 15.49
CA TYR A 476 -10.81 -2.10 14.97
C TYR A 476 -12.13 -2.42 15.69
N VAL A 477 -12.19 -2.27 17.03
CA VAL A 477 -13.43 -2.42 17.80
C VAL A 477 -14.49 -1.43 17.30
N THR A 478 -14.11 -0.17 17.11
CA THR A 478 -15.02 0.89 16.67
C THR A 478 -15.44 0.70 15.22
N LEU A 479 -14.52 0.31 14.34
CA LEU A 479 -14.80 0.02 12.93
C LEU A 479 -15.83 -1.11 12.78
N ILE A 480 -15.61 -2.22 13.50
CA ILE A 480 -16.54 -3.36 13.47
C ILE A 480 -17.93 -2.92 13.90
N LYS A 481 -18.06 -2.10 14.96
CA LYS A 481 -19.35 -1.54 15.40
C LYS A 481 -19.98 -0.58 14.39
N ASN A 482 -19.20 0.27 13.74
CA ASN A 482 -19.67 1.25 12.76
C ASN A 482 -20.05 0.60 11.41
N SER A 483 -19.61 -0.62 11.16
CA SER A 483 -19.83 -1.35 9.90
C SER A 483 -21.10 -2.18 9.88
N GLN A 484 -21.95 -2.05 10.89
CA GLN A 484 -23.19 -2.84 11.03
C GLN A 484 -24.34 -2.31 10.20
#